data_4977f6cb2adc1c9d381d46d159e27c21
#
_entry.id   4977f6cb2adc1c9d381d46d159e27c21
#
_cell.length_a   1.000
_cell.length_b   1.000
_cell.length_c   1.000
_cell.angle_alpha   90.00
_cell.angle_beta   90.00
_cell.angle_gamma   90.00
#
_symmetry.space_group_name_H-M   'P 1'
#
loop_
_entity.id
_entity.type
_entity.pdbx_description
1 polymer ?
#
loop_
_entity_poly.entity_id
_entity_poly.type
_entity_poly.pdbx_seq_one_letter_code
_entity_poly.pdbx_strand_id
1 'polypeptide(L)'
;MAFQVSPGVQVTEKDLTNVIPAVATSIAGIVMAAQKGPVGEITAIASEEELVSVFGQPQSDSNQFEDWFCAANYLGYSNALRVVRAQSDVKNACESGKTAILIKSTDDYTNNYRANQADTGLYNARTAGAWGNSL
;
A
#
# COMPACT_ATOMS: atom_id res chain seq x y z
N MET A 1 -30.53 19.83 -39.95
CA MET A 1 -31.40 20.96 -39.49
C MET A 1 -32.73 20.80 -40.14
N ALA A 2 -33.81 20.69 -39.35
CA ALA A 2 -35.14 20.73 -39.92
C ALA A 2 -35.50 22.18 -40.25
N PHE A 3 -35.85 22.43 -41.53
CA PHE A 3 -36.23 23.74 -41.99
C PHE A 3 -37.72 23.94 -41.82
N GLN A 4 -38.12 24.96 -41.09
CA GLN A 4 -39.52 25.28 -40.85
C GLN A 4 -40.10 26.06 -42.05
N VAL A 5 -41.11 25.52 -42.69
CA VAL A 5 -41.71 26.07 -43.94
C VAL A 5 -42.89 26.99 -43.66
N SER A 6 -43.46 27.04 -42.48
CA SER A 6 -44.57 27.88 -42.07
C SER A 6 -44.33 28.57 -40.75
N PRO A 7 -44.99 29.72 -40.49
CA PRO A 7 -44.82 30.40 -39.20
C PRO A 7 -45.35 29.49 -38.08
N GLY A 8 -44.47 29.15 -37.18
CA GLY A 8 -44.74 28.28 -36.00
C GLY A 8 -43.68 28.50 -34.94
N VAL A 9 -43.91 27.97 -33.75
CA VAL A 9 -42.94 28.04 -32.65
C VAL A 9 -42.14 26.74 -32.65
N GLN A 10 -40.86 26.85 -32.87
CA GLN A 10 -39.94 25.71 -32.77
C GLN A 10 -39.40 25.69 -31.33
N VAL A 11 -39.79 24.68 -30.56
CA VAL A 11 -39.26 24.44 -29.22
C VAL A 11 -38.17 23.39 -29.34
N THR A 12 -36.95 23.76 -29.01
CA THR A 12 -35.84 22.83 -28.86
C THR A 12 -35.54 22.67 -27.38
N GLU A 13 -35.77 21.49 -26.87
CA GLU A 13 -35.35 21.14 -25.52
C GLU A 13 -33.84 20.87 -25.54
N LYS A 14 -33.08 21.66 -24.82
CA LYS A 14 -31.65 21.45 -24.62
C LYS A 14 -31.46 20.92 -23.20
N ASP A 15 -31.14 19.65 -23.10
CA ASP A 15 -30.75 19.07 -21.83
C ASP A 15 -29.42 19.73 -21.36
N LEU A 16 -29.53 20.56 -20.34
CA LEU A 16 -28.41 21.20 -19.66
C LEU A 16 -27.99 20.42 -18.41
N THR A 17 -28.39 19.14 -18.31
CA THR A 17 -27.94 18.28 -17.24
C THR A 17 -26.40 18.22 -17.32
N ASN A 18 -25.79 19.00 -16.47
CA ASN A 18 -24.34 18.95 -16.31
C ASN A 18 -24.01 17.59 -15.66
N VAL A 19 -23.64 16.63 -16.50
CA VAL A 19 -23.04 15.40 -16.00
C VAL A 19 -21.74 15.82 -15.38
N ILE A 20 -21.75 16.09 -14.10
CA ILE A 20 -20.52 16.21 -13.32
C ILE A 20 -19.90 14.82 -13.40
N PRO A 21 -18.81 14.64 -14.15
CA PRO A 21 -18.09 13.37 -14.06
C PRO A 21 -17.69 13.24 -12.60
N ALA A 22 -18.27 12.26 -11.91
CA ALA A 22 -17.79 11.89 -10.60
C ALA A 22 -16.36 11.41 -10.80
N VAL A 23 -15.41 12.31 -10.68
CA VAL A 23 -14.00 11.96 -10.54
C VAL A 23 -13.90 11.35 -9.16
N ALA A 24 -14.27 10.10 -9.05
CA ALA A 24 -14.00 9.30 -7.88
C ALA A 24 -12.47 9.17 -7.80
N THR A 25 -11.85 10.07 -7.07
CA THR A 25 -10.49 9.85 -6.58
C THR A 25 -10.59 8.73 -5.53
N SER A 26 -10.59 7.50 -6.01
CA SER A 26 -10.67 6.31 -5.18
C SER A 26 -9.29 5.88 -4.68
N ILE A 27 -8.42 6.84 -4.38
CA ILE A 27 -7.13 6.57 -3.76
C ILE A 27 -7.28 6.73 -2.26
N ALA A 28 -7.09 5.67 -1.51
CA ALA A 28 -7.04 5.73 -0.05
C ALA A 28 -5.61 5.58 0.46
N GLY A 29 -5.38 6.08 1.67
CA GLY A 29 -4.14 5.87 2.42
C GLY A 29 -4.45 5.25 3.77
N ILE A 30 -3.64 4.27 4.17
CA ILE A 30 -3.70 3.65 5.49
C ILE A 30 -2.30 3.54 6.09
N VAL A 31 -2.24 3.75 7.39
CA VAL A 31 -1.06 3.46 8.20
C VAL A 31 -1.39 2.26 9.06
N MET A 32 -0.61 1.20 8.95
CA MET A 32 -0.87 -0.04 9.70
C MET A 32 0.41 -0.68 10.20
N ALA A 33 0.30 -1.49 11.23
CA ALA A 33 1.33 -2.44 11.62
C ALA A 33 1.17 -3.74 10.82
N ALA A 34 2.28 -4.39 10.47
CA ALA A 34 2.24 -5.59 9.64
C ALA A 34 3.37 -6.56 10.00
N GLN A 35 3.18 -7.84 9.67
CA GLN A 35 4.13 -8.90 9.97
C GLN A 35 5.46 -8.73 9.21
N LYS A 36 5.40 -8.29 7.96
CA LYS A 36 6.54 -8.08 7.07
C LYS A 36 6.30 -6.84 6.20
N GLY A 37 7.19 -6.56 5.29
CA GLY A 37 7.07 -5.44 4.35
C GLY A 37 7.98 -4.25 4.69
N PRO A 38 8.10 -3.27 3.79
CA PRO A 38 8.90 -2.08 4.00
C PRO A 38 8.33 -1.24 5.15
N VAL A 39 9.22 -0.59 5.91
CA VAL A 39 8.84 0.23 7.07
C VAL A 39 9.00 1.70 6.72
N GLY A 40 7.96 2.51 6.99
CA GLY A 40 7.98 3.95 6.77
C GLY A 40 8.00 4.37 5.30
N GLU A 41 7.72 3.46 4.38
CA GLU A 41 7.68 3.71 2.93
C GLU A 41 6.25 3.58 2.41
N ILE A 42 5.87 4.48 1.49
CA ILE A 42 4.55 4.43 0.85
C ILE A 42 4.55 3.32 -0.20
N THR A 43 3.80 2.27 0.04
CA THR A 43 3.66 1.14 -0.89
C THR A 43 2.27 1.19 -1.54
N ALA A 44 2.24 1.13 -2.88
CA ALA A 44 0.99 1.03 -3.63
C ALA A 44 0.51 -0.42 -3.66
N ILE A 45 -0.75 -0.66 -3.34
CA ILE A 45 -1.38 -1.97 -3.32
C ILE A 45 -2.67 -1.92 -4.14
N ALA A 46 -2.83 -2.87 -5.06
CA ALA A 46 -3.96 -2.93 -5.97
C ALA A 46 -4.92 -4.10 -5.68
N SER A 47 -4.51 -5.09 -4.90
CA SER A 47 -5.32 -6.25 -4.57
C SER A 47 -5.03 -6.80 -3.17
N GLU A 48 -5.96 -7.57 -2.63
CA GLU A 48 -5.77 -8.26 -1.35
C GLU A 48 -4.63 -9.29 -1.41
N GLU A 49 -4.46 -9.98 -2.54
CA GLU A 49 -3.36 -10.93 -2.74
C GLU A 49 -1.99 -10.22 -2.65
N GLU A 50 -1.90 -9.03 -3.22
CA GLU A 50 -0.71 -8.20 -3.13
C GLU A 50 -0.47 -7.71 -1.70
N LEU A 51 -1.54 -7.33 -0.97
CA LEU A 51 -1.47 -6.97 0.43
C LEU A 51 -0.88 -8.11 1.28
N VAL A 52 -1.37 -9.34 1.11
CA VAL A 52 -0.86 -10.54 1.79
C VAL A 52 0.60 -10.81 1.39
N SER A 53 0.93 -10.70 0.11
CA SER A 53 2.27 -10.96 -0.40
C SER A 53 3.30 -10.01 0.21
N VAL A 54 2.99 -8.72 0.28
CA VAL A 54 3.90 -7.66 0.73
C VAL A 54 3.91 -7.55 2.26
N PHE A 55 2.76 -7.50 2.91
CA PHE A 55 2.63 -7.19 4.34
C PHE A 55 2.34 -8.39 5.23
N GLY A 56 2.03 -9.55 4.64
CA GLY A 56 1.70 -10.78 5.36
C GLY A 56 0.23 -10.88 5.71
N GLN A 57 -0.10 -11.90 6.49
CA GLN A 57 -1.46 -12.17 6.95
C GLN A 57 -1.79 -11.33 8.19
N PRO A 58 -3.08 -11.11 8.48
CA PRO A 58 -3.50 -10.44 9.70
C PRO A 58 -3.04 -11.23 10.93
N GLN A 59 -2.52 -10.51 11.93
CA GLN A 59 -2.07 -11.13 13.18
C GLN A 59 -3.21 -11.10 14.20
N SER A 60 -3.61 -12.27 14.70
CA SER A 60 -4.74 -12.42 15.62
C SER A 60 -4.40 -12.14 17.09
N ASP A 61 -3.13 -12.06 17.42
CA ASP A 61 -2.61 -11.90 18.79
C ASP A 61 -2.43 -10.42 19.21
N SER A 62 -2.76 -9.49 18.32
CA SER A 62 -2.68 -8.06 18.57
C SER A 62 -3.81 -7.34 17.84
N ASN A 63 -4.14 -6.10 18.25
CA ASN A 63 -5.17 -5.27 17.59
C ASN A 63 -4.80 -4.87 16.15
N GLN A 64 -3.70 -5.35 15.62
CA GLN A 64 -3.21 -5.06 14.27
C GLN A 64 -4.07 -5.66 13.16
N PHE A 65 -4.91 -6.64 13.48
CA PHE A 65 -5.83 -7.23 12.50
C PHE A 65 -6.91 -6.26 12.03
N GLU A 66 -7.32 -5.30 12.86
CA GLU A 66 -8.36 -4.33 12.52
C GLU A 66 -7.92 -3.46 11.34
N ASP A 67 -6.71 -2.91 11.41
CA ASP A 67 -6.15 -2.08 10.33
C ASP A 67 -5.99 -2.90 9.05
N TRP A 68 -5.55 -4.14 9.17
CA TRP A 68 -5.39 -5.04 8.03
C TRP A 68 -6.72 -5.34 7.35
N PHE A 69 -7.78 -5.64 8.11
CA PHE A 69 -9.11 -5.88 7.55
C PHE A 69 -9.74 -4.60 6.98
N CYS A 70 -9.47 -3.43 7.53
CA CYS A 70 -9.87 -2.16 6.92
C CYS A 70 -9.25 -1.99 5.53
N ALA A 71 -7.95 -2.30 5.38
CA ALA A 71 -7.26 -2.27 4.10
C ALA A 71 -7.86 -3.30 3.11
N ALA A 72 -8.08 -4.54 3.54
CA ALA A 72 -8.65 -5.60 2.71
C ALA A 72 -10.08 -5.26 2.24
N ASN A 73 -10.93 -4.76 3.14
CA ASN A 73 -12.28 -4.33 2.79
C ASN A 73 -12.27 -3.19 1.77
N TYR A 74 -11.36 -2.23 1.90
CA TYR A 74 -11.23 -1.17 0.90
C TYR A 74 -10.83 -1.72 -0.47
N LEU A 75 -9.90 -2.67 -0.52
CA LEU A 75 -9.45 -3.31 -1.76
C LEU A 75 -10.57 -4.14 -2.45
N GLY A 76 -11.61 -4.55 -1.72
CA GLY A 76 -12.81 -5.15 -2.30
C GLY A 76 -13.63 -4.20 -3.18
N TYR A 77 -13.45 -2.87 -3.03
CA TYR A 77 -14.17 -1.84 -3.78
C TYR A 77 -13.28 -1.00 -4.69
N SER A 78 -11.98 -0.95 -4.44
CA SER A 78 -11.02 -0.12 -5.16
C SER A 78 -9.68 -0.83 -5.30
N ASN A 79 -8.93 -0.46 -6.32
CA ASN A 79 -7.59 -1.00 -6.62
C ASN A 79 -6.45 0.01 -6.39
N ALA A 80 -6.69 1.06 -5.63
CA ALA A 80 -5.74 2.15 -5.43
C ALA A 80 -5.56 2.48 -3.94
N LEU A 81 -4.87 1.59 -3.21
CA LEU A 81 -4.53 1.78 -1.80
C LEU A 81 -3.05 2.15 -1.65
N ARG A 82 -2.77 3.13 -0.79
CA ARG A 82 -1.43 3.48 -0.35
C ARG A 82 -1.26 3.03 1.10
N VAL A 83 -0.33 2.13 1.33
CA VAL A 83 -0.08 1.54 2.65
C VAL A 83 1.27 2.02 3.15
N VAL A 84 1.32 2.44 4.42
CA VAL A 84 2.56 2.71 5.14
C VAL A 84 2.60 1.82 6.36
N ARG A 85 3.65 1.01 6.46
CA ARG A 85 3.90 0.23 7.67
C ARG A 85 4.58 1.12 8.71
N ALA A 86 3.88 1.41 9.79
CA ALA A 86 4.40 2.10 10.95
C ALA A 86 4.65 1.09 12.08
N GLN A 87 5.90 0.84 12.37
CA GLN A 87 6.28 -0.07 13.44
C GLN A 87 7.62 0.38 14.04
N SER A 88 7.67 0.52 15.36
CA SER A 88 8.90 0.79 16.11
C SER A 88 9.57 -0.52 16.53
N ASP A 89 10.88 -0.44 16.78
CA ASP A 89 11.68 -1.52 17.38
C ASP A 89 11.74 -2.85 16.61
N VAL A 90 11.30 -2.86 15.35
CA VAL A 90 11.51 -4.02 14.48
C VAL A 90 12.89 -4.01 13.87
N LYS A 91 13.46 -5.20 13.72
CA LYS A 91 14.77 -5.42 13.13
C LYS A 91 14.69 -6.50 12.07
N ASN A 92 15.63 -6.45 11.13
CA ASN A 92 15.78 -7.51 10.13
C ASN A 92 16.55 -8.67 10.77
N ALA A 93 16.12 -9.89 10.55
CA ALA A 93 16.91 -11.05 10.91
C ALA A 93 18.23 -11.03 10.12
N CYS A 94 19.33 -11.35 10.77
CA CYS A 94 20.66 -11.34 10.20
C CYS A 94 21.40 -12.62 10.53
N GLU A 95 22.59 -12.77 9.96
CA GLU A 95 23.49 -13.88 10.20
C GLU A 95 23.81 -14.04 11.70
N SER A 96 23.97 -15.30 12.15
CA SER A 96 24.29 -15.60 13.54
C SER A 96 25.59 -14.93 13.99
N GLY A 97 25.57 -14.32 15.16
CA GLY A 97 26.71 -13.59 15.73
C GLY A 97 26.85 -12.16 15.21
N LYS A 98 25.92 -11.67 14.41
CA LYS A 98 25.86 -10.29 13.92
C LYS A 98 24.77 -9.48 14.61
N THR A 99 24.83 -8.17 14.45
CA THR A 99 23.86 -7.25 15.06
C THR A 99 22.68 -7.01 14.14
N ALA A 100 21.48 -7.39 14.61
CA ALA A 100 20.25 -7.11 13.89
C ALA A 100 19.95 -5.60 13.90
N ILE A 101 19.74 -5.03 12.73
CA ILE A 101 19.41 -3.61 12.53
C ILE A 101 18.10 -3.48 11.76
N LEU A 102 17.51 -2.30 11.73
CA LEU A 102 16.36 -2.01 10.89
C LEU A 102 16.83 -1.56 9.50
N ILE A 103 16.53 -2.37 8.50
CA ILE A 103 16.64 -2.01 7.08
C ILE A 103 15.22 -1.75 6.58
N LYS A 104 14.91 -0.51 6.28
CA LYS A 104 13.53 -0.07 6.00
C LYS A 104 13.04 -0.57 4.65
N SER A 105 13.89 -0.53 3.64
CA SER A 105 13.57 -0.90 2.26
C SER A 105 14.80 -1.41 1.52
N THR A 106 14.59 -1.88 0.28
CA THR A 106 15.68 -2.28 -0.62
C THR A 106 16.60 -1.12 -0.96
N ASP A 107 16.03 0.08 -1.10
CA ASP A 107 16.80 1.30 -1.40
C ASP A 107 17.64 1.72 -0.19
N ASP A 108 17.08 1.63 1.00
CA ASP A 108 17.81 1.87 2.25
C ASP A 108 19.01 0.92 2.39
N TYR A 109 18.81 -0.38 2.10
CA TYR A 109 19.91 -1.35 2.09
C TYR A 109 21.00 -0.97 1.09
N THR A 110 20.61 -0.65 -0.14
CA THR A 110 21.57 -0.35 -1.22
C THR A 110 22.39 0.90 -0.92
N ASN A 111 21.76 1.92 -0.35
CA ASN A 111 22.39 3.21 -0.11
C ASN A 111 23.25 3.23 1.17
N ASN A 112 22.82 2.52 2.21
CA ASN A 112 23.42 2.69 3.54
C ASN A 112 24.19 1.46 4.05
N TYR A 113 23.82 0.24 3.63
CA TYR A 113 24.35 -0.98 4.24
C TYR A 113 25.12 -1.90 3.30
N ARG A 114 24.86 -1.84 2.00
CA ARG A 114 25.51 -2.72 1.01
C ARG A 114 27.03 -2.61 0.99
N ALA A 115 27.56 -1.42 1.20
CA ALA A 115 29.00 -1.16 1.19
C ALA A 115 29.70 -1.54 2.50
N ASN A 116 28.97 -1.62 3.62
CA ASN A 116 29.52 -1.92 4.93
C ASN A 116 28.72 -3.03 5.63
N GLN A 117 29.07 -4.27 5.34
CA GLN A 117 28.39 -5.48 5.86
C GLN A 117 29.05 -6.02 7.15
N ALA A 118 30.02 -5.30 7.71
CA ALA A 118 30.80 -5.79 8.85
C ALA A 118 29.92 -6.11 10.07
N ASP A 119 28.92 -5.28 10.34
CA ASP A 119 28.04 -5.41 11.48
C ASP A 119 26.83 -6.31 11.22
N THR A 120 26.27 -6.26 10.02
CA THR A 120 25.03 -6.96 9.65
C THR A 120 25.24 -8.37 9.10
N GLY A 121 26.43 -8.68 8.65
CA GLY A 121 26.75 -9.94 7.96
C GLY A 121 26.33 -9.93 6.49
N LEU A 122 26.63 -11.06 5.81
CA LEU A 122 26.35 -11.24 4.37
C LEU A 122 24.87 -11.52 4.08
N TYR A 123 24.16 -12.10 5.05
CA TYR A 123 22.77 -12.52 4.89
C TYR A 123 21.87 -11.75 5.85
N ASN A 124 20.93 -11.01 5.28
CA ASN A 124 19.93 -10.26 6.02
C ASN A 124 18.55 -10.55 5.45
N ALA A 125 17.54 -10.67 6.30
CA ALA A 125 16.16 -10.75 5.85
C ALA A 125 15.78 -9.47 5.10
N ARG A 126 15.09 -9.60 3.99
CA ARG A 126 14.72 -8.47 3.12
C ARG A 126 13.84 -7.44 3.83
N THR A 127 12.99 -7.90 4.74
CA THR A 127 12.07 -7.03 5.50
C THR A 127 12.16 -7.31 6.99
N ALA A 128 11.98 -6.27 7.79
CA ALA A 128 12.03 -6.36 9.24
C ALA A 128 10.81 -7.11 9.80
N GLY A 129 11.02 -7.88 10.85
CA GLY A 129 9.95 -8.58 11.57
C GLY A 129 10.35 -9.98 12.04
N ALA A 130 9.58 -10.52 12.97
CA ALA A 130 9.82 -11.85 13.57
C ALA A 130 9.75 -13.00 12.55
N TRP A 131 9.07 -12.82 11.43
CA TRP A 131 8.96 -13.81 10.37
C TRP A 131 10.33 -14.25 9.82
N GLY A 132 11.31 -13.34 9.80
CA GLY A 132 12.67 -13.63 9.35
C GLY A 132 13.46 -14.56 10.27
N ASN A 133 12.99 -14.79 11.49
CA ASN A 133 13.66 -15.71 12.43
C ASN A 133 13.42 -17.19 12.09
N SER A 134 12.54 -17.47 11.15
CA SER A 134 12.17 -18.82 10.70
C SER A 134 12.83 -19.22 9.38
N LEU A 135 13.69 -18.37 8.83
CA LEU A 135 14.39 -18.59 7.56
C LEU A 135 15.69 -19.37 7.73
#